data_baa5eec4880e99c1c0bfd93afeec415a
#
_entry.id   baa5eec4880e99c1c0bfd93afeec415a
#
_cell.length_a   1.000
_cell.length_b   1.000
_cell.length_c   1.000
_cell.angle_alpha   90.00
_cell.angle_beta   90.00
_cell.angle_gamma   90.00
#
_symmetry.space_group_name_H-M   'P 1'
#
loop_
_entity.id
_entity.type
_entity.pdbx_description
1 polymer ?
#
loop_
_entity_poly.entity_id
_entity_poly.type
_entity_poly.pdbx_seq_one_letter_code
_entity_poly.pdbx_strand_id
1 'polypeptide(L)'
;MEMLLTNRFRALGTALGLTNCRTRRVGQITELYLCDRHALQMEIDWRENELFVYAVRLCDGKLPGPDVVYRYRDGSVCRIFLEEVYHAKRPMQPNRREEHLLQCLEFYEALIHRDSGVLLRFLDSMEERI
;
A
#
# COMPACT_ATOMS: atom_id res chain seq x y z
N MET A 1 1.64 -6.86 -17.45
CA MET A 1 1.96 -6.95 -15.99
C MET A 1 1.23 -5.87 -15.19
N GLU A 2 1.27 -4.63 -15.61
CA GLU A 2 0.62 -3.53 -14.87
C GLU A 2 -0.89 -3.76 -14.67
N MET A 3 -1.59 -4.16 -15.71
CA MET A 3 -3.02 -4.43 -15.64
C MET A 3 -3.33 -5.58 -14.67
N LEU A 4 -2.52 -6.63 -14.68
CA LEU A 4 -2.68 -7.77 -13.77
C LEU A 4 -2.50 -7.33 -12.32
N LEU A 5 -1.45 -6.57 -12.02
CA LEU A 5 -1.17 -6.07 -10.67
C LEU A 5 -2.29 -5.14 -10.20
N THR A 6 -2.73 -4.23 -11.06
CA THR A 6 -3.81 -3.29 -10.75
C THR A 6 -5.10 -4.01 -10.44
N ASN A 7 -5.49 -4.98 -11.27
CA ASN A 7 -6.74 -5.71 -11.08
C ASN A 7 -6.74 -6.53 -9.80
N ARG A 8 -5.63 -7.18 -9.49
CA ARG A 8 -5.50 -7.96 -8.24
C ARG A 8 -5.52 -7.07 -7.01
N PHE A 9 -4.85 -5.92 -7.06
CA PHE A 9 -4.85 -4.97 -5.95
C PHE A 9 -6.25 -4.38 -5.72
N ARG A 10 -6.95 -4.03 -6.79
CA ARG A 10 -8.34 -3.53 -6.67
C ARG A 10 -9.27 -4.57 -6.07
N ALA A 11 -9.07 -5.85 -6.37
CA ALA A 11 -9.85 -6.94 -5.76
C ALA A 11 -9.63 -7.00 -4.24
N LEU A 12 -8.40 -6.79 -3.76
CA LEU A 12 -8.12 -6.65 -2.33
C LEU A 12 -8.92 -5.49 -1.72
N GLY A 13 -8.91 -4.34 -2.38
CA GLY A 13 -9.62 -3.17 -1.92
C GLY A 13 -11.13 -3.41 -1.81
N THR A 14 -11.72 -4.07 -2.80
CA THR A 14 -13.14 -4.42 -2.77
C THR A 14 -13.48 -5.28 -1.56
N ALA A 15 -12.64 -6.27 -1.25
CA ALA A 15 -12.82 -7.12 -0.07
C ALA A 15 -12.71 -6.36 1.25
N LEU A 16 -11.98 -5.26 1.27
CA LEU A 16 -11.77 -4.40 2.45
C LEU A 16 -12.74 -3.21 2.51
N GLY A 17 -13.59 -3.02 1.51
CA GLY A 17 -14.47 -1.86 1.42
C GLY A 17 -13.78 -0.58 0.92
N LEU A 18 -12.57 -0.69 0.37
CA LEU A 18 -11.81 0.42 -0.19
C LEU A 18 -11.99 0.44 -1.71
N THR A 19 -12.98 1.18 -2.20
CA THR A 19 -13.40 1.08 -3.60
C THR A 19 -13.05 2.30 -4.46
N ASN A 20 -12.71 3.43 -3.86
CA ASN A 20 -12.33 4.62 -4.62
C ASN A 20 -10.86 4.52 -5.02
N CYS A 21 -10.62 4.35 -6.33
CA CYS A 21 -9.28 4.15 -6.87
C CYS A 21 -8.71 5.46 -7.41
N ARG A 22 -7.50 5.81 -6.98
CA ARG A 22 -6.75 6.95 -7.49
C ARG A 22 -5.38 6.47 -7.93
N THR A 23 -4.91 6.98 -9.06
CA THR A 23 -3.60 6.60 -9.64
C THR A 23 -2.74 7.84 -9.83
N ARG A 24 -1.46 7.72 -9.53
CA ARG A 24 -0.47 8.76 -9.78
C ARG A 24 0.80 8.12 -10.30
N ARG A 25 1.42 8.77 -11.29
CA ARG A 25 2.69 8.32 -11.84
C ARG A 25 3.75 9.39 -11.66
N VAL A 26 4.89 9.02 -11.08
CA VAL A 26 6.02 9.92 -10.83
C VAL A 26 7.28 9.22 -11.36
N GLY A 27 7.75 9.65 -12.56
CA GLY A 27 8.89 9.01 -13.22
C GLY A 27 8.62 7.53 -13.50
N GLN A 28 9.46 6.64 -12.97
CA GLN A 28 9.34 5.20 -13.12
C GLN A 28 8.49 4.56 -12.02
N ILE A 29 7.84 5.35 -11.20
CA ILE A 29 7.02 4.87 -10.08
C ILE A 29 5.54 5.05 -10.40
N THR A 30 4.77 3.97 -10.27
CA THR A 30 3.32 4.00 -10.32
C THR A 30 2.78 3.83 -8.90
N GLU A 31 1.90 4.74 -8.49
CA GLU A 31 1.23 4.68 -7.22
C GLU A 31 -0.27 4.46 -7.45
N LEU A 32 -0.82 3.42 -6.86
CA LEU A 32 -2.24 3.12 -6.89
C LEU A 32 -2.79 3.18 -5.47
N TYR A 33 -3.79 4.02 -5.26
CA TYR A 33 -4.43 4.21 -3.96
C TYR A 33 -5.85 3.70 -4.00
N LEU A 34 -6.22 2.91 -3.00
CA LEU A 34 -7.59 2.47 -2.77
C LEU A 34 -8.08 3.18 -1.51
N CYS A 35 -9.04 4.07 -1.67
CA CYS A 35 -9.43 5.02 -0.64
C CYS A 35 -10.86 4.82 -0.16
N ASP A 36 -11.06 5.10 1.11
CA ASP A 36 -12.29 5.44 1.77
C ASP A 36 -11.94 6.52 2.79
N ARG A 37 -12.12 6.30 4.08
CA ARG A 37 -11.64 7.20 5.15
C ARG A 37 -10.12 7.13 5.29
N HIS A 38 -9.54 6.00 4.93
CA HIS A 38 -8.11 5.74 4.87
C HIS A 38 -7.76 5.27 3.47
N ALA A 39 -6.50 4.96 3.25
CA ALA A 39 -6.05 4.42 1.97
C ALA A 39 -5.12 3.24 2.15
N LEU A 40 -5.17 2.35 1.19
CA LEU A 40 -4.16 1.33 0.97
C LEU A 40 -3.44 1.71 -0.33
N GLN A 41 -2.12 1.74 -0.31
CA GLN A 41 -1.32 2.13 -1.47
C GLN A 41 -0.47 0.98 -1.96
N MET A 42 -0.50 0.74 -3.27
CA MET A 42 0.49 -0.09 -3.96
C MET A 42 1.44 0.83 -4.71
N GLU A 43 2.72 0.72 -4.42
CA GLU A 43 3.78 1.45 -5.11
C GLU A 43 4.61 0.49 -5.94
N ILE A 44 4.72 0.75 -7.25
CA ILE A 44 5.51 -0.06 -8.15
C ILE A 44 6.67 0.78 -8.67
N ASP A 45 7.89 0.33 -8.40
CA ASP A 45 9.09 0.88 -9.00
C ASP A 45 9.48 0.00 -10.19
N TRP A 46 9.18 0.50 -11.40
CA TRP A 46 9.42 -0.25 -12.63
C TRP A 46 10.90 -0.36 -12.98
N ARG A 47 11.71 0.56 -12.48
CA ARG A 47 13.16 0.54 -12.72
C ARG A 47 13.82 -0.57 -11.93
N GLU A 48 13.44 -0.73 -10.65
CA GLU A 48 14.04 -1.68 -9.75
C GLU A 48 13.26 -3.01 -9.67
N ASN A 49 12.14 -3.12 -10.39
CA ASN A 49 11.21 -4.24 -10.28
C ASN A 49 10.85 -4.54 -8.82
N GLU A 50 10.41 -3.50 -8.11
CA GLU A 50 10.05 -3.59 -6.70
C GLU A 50 8.62 -3.11 -6.50
N LEU A 51 7.89 -3.77 -5.59
CA LEU A 51 6.53 -3.43 -5.27
C LEU A 51 6.35 -3.41 -3.75
N PHE A 52 5.75 -2.35 -3.25
CA PHE A 52 5.44 -2.19 -1.84
C PHE A 52 3.96 -1.89 -1.66
N VAL A 53 3.42 -2.32 -0.52
CA VAL A 53 2.07 -1.96 -0.11
C VAL A 53 2.14 -1.26 1.25
N TYR A 54 1.43 -0.14 1.35
CA TYR A 54 1.41 0.71 2.54
C TYR A 54 0.00 0.90 3.05
N ALA A 55 -0.15 0.97 4.36
CA ALA A 55 -1.30 1.60 5.00
C ALA A 55 -1.06 3.11 5.02
N VAL A 56 -2.03 3.90 4.56
CA VAL A 56 -1.88 5.35 4.38
C VAL A 56 -2.97 6.10 5.12
N ARG A 57 -2.56 7.11 5.89
CA ARG A 57 -3.44 8.06 6.53
C ARG A 57 -3.66 9.25 5.62
N LEU A 58 -4.92 9.58 5.35
CA LEU A 58 -5.28 10.76 4.58
C LEU A 58 -5.23 12.00 5.47
N CYS A 59 -4.79 13.13 4.93
CA CYS A 59 -4.81 14.42 5.61
C CYS A 59 -5.94 15.27 5.02
N ASP A 60 -7.00 15.45 5.80
CA ASP A 60 -8.22 16.14 5.34
C ASP A 60 -8.77 15.53 4.05
N GLY A 61 -8.77 14.20 3.97
CA GLY A 61 -9.22 13.45 2.79
C GLY A 61 -8.27 13.50 1.60
N LYS A 62 -7.10 14.11 1.74
CA LYS A 62 -6.12 14.26 0.67
C LYS A 62 -5.01 13.23 0.79
N LEU A 63 -4.55 12.74 -0.35
CA LEU A 63 -3.39 11.87 -0.43
C LEU A 63 -2.12 12.63 -0.05
N PRO A 64 -1.16 11.96 0.60
CA PRO A 64 0.15 12.55 0.85
C PRO A 64 0.86 12.86 -0.48
N GLY A 65 1.70 13.90 -0.49
CA GLY A 65 2.51 14.24 -1.66
C GLY A 65 3.57 13.18 -1.97
N PRO A 66 4.11 13.12 -3.21
CA PRO A 66 5.02 12.06 -3.62
C PRO A 66 6.41 12.11 -2.98
N ASP A 67 6.86 13.29 -2.54
CA ASP A 67 8.24 13.52 -2.11
C ASP A 67 8.40 13.66 -0.61
N VAL A 68 7.37 13.39 0.16
CA VAL A 68 7.39 13.73 1.57
C VAL A 68 7.67 12.51 2.40
N VAL A 69 8.70 12.60 3.24
CA VAL A 69 8.80 11.73 4.42
C VAL A 69 7.68 12.18 5.33
N TYR A 70 6.60 11.42 5.30
CA TYR A 70 5.33 11.84 5.84
C TYR A 70 5.30 11.75 7.34
N ARG A 71 5.57 12.89 7.95
CA ARG A 71 5.24 13.08 9.35
C ARG A 71 4.23 14.20 9.46
N TYR A 72 3.14 13.94 10.16
CA TYR A 72 2.22 14.98 10.56
C TYR A 72 2.87 15.87 11.63
N ARG A 73 2.23 17.00 11.94
CA ARG A 73 2.73 17.93 12.94
C ARG A 73 2.90 17.29 14.33
N ASP A 74 2.13 16.25 14.62
CA ASP A 74 2.21 15.48 15.87
C ASP A 74 3.34 14.45 15.84
N GLY A 75 4.13 14.38 14.76
CA GLY A 75 5.22 13.43 14.60
C GLY A 75 4.81 12.05 14.10
N SER A 76 3.51 11.80 13.92
CA SER A 76 3.05 10.50 13.42
C SER A 76 3.36 10.34 11.92
N VAL A 77 3.64 9.10 11.51
CA VAL A 77 3.92 8.76 10.12
C VAL A 77 2.62 8.52 9.38
N CYS A 78 2.45 9.12 8.19
CA CYS A 78 1.22 8.95 7.42
C CYS A 78 1.22 7.73 6.52
N ARG A 79 2.35 7.05 6.37
CA ARG A 79 2.51 5.89 5.50
C ARG A 79 3.36 4.85 6.21
N ILE A 80 2.83 3.63 6.34
CA ILE A 80 3.50 2.54 7.04
C ILE A 80 3.49 1.31 6.14
N PHE A 81 4.64 0.65 6.00
CA PHE A 81 4.73 -0.61 5.25
C PHE A 81 3.77 -1.65 5.83
N LEU A 82 3.09 -2.37 4.96
CA LEU A 82 2.17 -3.42 5.40
C LEU A 82 2.89 -4.50 6.20
N GLU A 83 4.16 -4.79 5.88
CA GLU A 83 4.99 -5.71 6.66
C GLU A 83 5.06 -5.31 8.13
N GLU A 84 5.14 -4.01 8.42
CA GLU A 84 5.20 -3.51 9.80
C GLU A 84 3.86 -3.69 10.51
N VAL A 85 2.75 -3.48 9.80
CA VAL A 85 1.40 -3.68 10.36
C VAL A 85 1.20 -5.13 10.82
N TYR A 86 1.71 -6.08 10.04
CA TYR A 86 1.55 -7.50 10.31
C TYR A 86 2.72 -8.14 11.06
N HIS A 87 3.75 -7.36 11.40
CA HIS A 87 4.99 -7.88 12.02
C HIS A 87 5.58 -9.03 11.20
N ALA A 88 5.55 -8.89 9.88
CA ALA A 88 6.03 -9.90 8.96
C ALA A 88 7.26 -9.42 8.22
N LYS A 89 8.09 -10.36 7.78
CA LYS A 89 9.28 -10.06 7.00
C LYS A 89 9.10 -10.58 5.58
N ARG A 90 9.24 -9.67 4.60
CA ARG A 90 9.17 -10.06 3.19
C ARG A 90 10.47 -10.76 2.79
N PRO A 91 10.39 -11.94 2.12
CA PRO A 91 11.58 -12.61 1.60
C PRO A 91 12.33 -11.73 0.61
N MET A 92 13.66 -11.68 0.71
CA MET A 92 14.50 -10.98 -0.24
C MET A 92 14.80 -11.86 -1.45
N GLN A 93 14.70 -11.27 -2.64
CA GLN A 93 15.01 -11.93 -3.90
C GLN A 93 16.28 -11.29 -4.48
N PRO A 94 17.36 -12.08 -4.72
CA PRO A 94 18.61 -11.51 -5.24
C PRO A 94 18.52 -11.07 -6.70
N ASN A 95 17.64 -11.68 -7.51
CA ASN A 95 17.46 -11.36 -8.92
C ASN A 95 16.05 -10.79 -9.13
N ARG A 96 15.95 -9.47 -9.28
CA ARG A 96 14.66 -8.77 -9.45
C ARG A 96 14.30 -8.68 -10.92
N ARG A 97 13.52 -9.65 -11.37
CA ARG A 97 12.89 -9.62 -12.68
C ARG A 97 11.46 -9.12 -12.54
N GLU A 98 10.78 -8.90 -13.67
CA GLU A 98 9.39 -8.45 -13.67
C GLU A 98 8.46 -9.37 -12.86
N GLU A 99 8.71 -10.69 -12.89
CA GLU A 99 7.95 -11.67 -12.11
C GLU A 99 8.04 -11.43 -10.62
N HIS A 100 9.10 -10.78 -10.16
CA HIS A 100 9.26 -10.41 -8.75
C HIS A 100 8.12 -9.48 -8.28
N LEU A 101 7.61 -8.62 -9.15
CA LEU A 101 6.48 -7.73 -8.83
C LEU A 101 5.26 -8.53 -8.41
N LEU A 102 4.93 -9.58 -9.15
CA LEU A 102 3.80 -10.45 -8.82
C LEU A 102 4.02 -11.19 -7.51
N GLN A 103 5.24 -11.68 -7.28
CA GLN A 103 5.59 -12.34 -6.02
C GLN A 103 5.46 -11.40 -4.82
N CYS A 104 5.85 -10.14 -4.97
CA CYS A 104 5.65 -9.14 -3.93
C CYS A 104 4.16 -8.96 -3.62
N LEU A 105 3.35 -8.77 -4.64
CA LEU A 105 1.90 -8.60 -4.44
C LEU A 105 1.27 -9.82 -3.77
N GLU A 106 1.66 -11.03 -4.18
CA GLU A 106 1.17 -12.27 -3.58
C GLU A 106 1.50 -12.35 -2.09
N PHE A 107 2.69 -11.88 -1.70
CA PHE A 107 3.07 -11.80 -0.29
C PHE A 107 2.08 -10.93 0.49
N TYR A 108 1.76 -9.73 -0.01
CA TYR A 108 0.83 -8.83 0.64
C TYR A 108 -0.61 -9.35 0.63
N GLU A 109 -1.03 -9.97 -0.46
CA GLU A 109 -2.33 -10.64 -0.54
C GLU A 109 -2.47 -11.71 0.54
N ALA A 110 -1.42 -12.51 0.73
CA ALA A 110 -1.43 -13.57 1.73
C ALA A 110 -1.56 -13.03 3.16
N LEU A 111 -0.88 -11.92 3.48
CA LEU A 111 -1.03 -11.26 4.79
C LEU A 111 -2.47 -10.82 5.03
N ILE A 112 -3.07 -10.14 4.08
CA ILE A 112 -4.43 -9.61 4.19
C ILE A 112 -5.45 -10.75 4.27
N HIS A 113 -5.32 -11.76 3.41
CA HIS A 113 -6.24 -12.90 3.39
C HIS A 113 -6.17 -13.72 4.68
N ARG A 114 -4.98 -13.80 5.30
CA ARG A 114 -4.82 -14.52 6.55
C ARG A 114 -5.59 -13.86 7.70
N ASP A 115 -5.56 -12.54 7.79
CA ASP A 115 -6.29 -11.79 8.82
C ASP A 115 -6.50 -10.33 8.38
N SER A 116 -7.58 -10.07 7.66
CA SER A 116 -7.92 -8.72 7.23
C SER A 116 -8.26 -7.79 8.40
N GLY A 117 -8.69 -8.34 9.53
CA GLY A 117 -9.01 -7.57 10.72
C GLY A 117 -7.81 -6.81 11.29
N VAL A 118 -6.61 -7.36 11.19
CA VAL A 118 -5.38 -6.67 11.61
C VAL A 118 -5.24 -5.34 10.86
N LEU A 119 -5.38 -5.36 9.54
CA LEU A 119 -5.26 -4.16 8.72
C LEU A 119 -6.38 -3.17 9.02
N LEU A 120 -7.62 -3.62 9.10
CA LEU A 120 -8.77 -2.73 9.33
C LEU A 120 -8.66 -2.04 10.70
N ARG A 121 -8.27 -2.76 11.74
CA ARG A 121 -8.06 -2.16 13.06
C ARG A 121 -6.91 -1.14 13.04
N PHE A 122 -5.86 -1.44 12.31
CA PHE A 122 -4.72 -0.53 12.19
C PHE A 122 -5.13 0.76 11.48
N LEU A 123 -5.87 0.67 10.37
CA LEU A 123 -6.37 1.84 9.66
C LEU A 123 -7.27 2.71 10.54
N ASP A 124 -8.17 2.09 11.32
CA ASP A 124 -9.01 2.81 12.26
C ASP A 124 -8.17 3.54 13.33
N SER A 125 -7.12 2.91 13.83
CA SER A 125 -6.22 3.54 14.81
C SER A 125 -5.45 4.73 14.22
N MET A 126 -5.13 4.69 12.93
CA MET A 126 -4.50 5.82 12.25
C MET A 126 -5.41 7.05 12.22
N GLU A 127 -6.70 6.87 12.07
CA GLU A 127 -7.68 7.95 12.09
C GLU A 127 -7.75 8.63 13.45
N GLU A 128 -7.74 7.87 14.52
CA GLU A 128 -7.83 8.37 15.88
C GLU A 128 -6.67 9.29 16.28
N ARG A 129 -5.55 9.23 15.55
CA ARG A 129 -4.36 10.04 15.81
C ARG A 129 -4.44 11.45 15.23
N ILE A 130 -5.47 11.77 14.53
CA ILE A 130 -5.73 13.10 14.02
C ILE A 130 -6.41 13.92 15.09
#